data_43df374ba33685d8466b651e6f4f8365
#
_entry.id   43df374ba33685d8466b651e6f4f8365
#
_cell.length_a   1.000
_cell.length_b   1.000
_cell.length_c   1.000
_cell.angle_alpha   90.00
_cell.angle_beta   90.00
_cell.angle_gamma   90.00
#
_symmetry.space_group_name_H-M   'P 1'
#
loop_
_entity.id
_entity.type
_entity.pdbx_description
1 polymer ?
#
loop_
_entity_poly.entity_id
_entity_poly.type
_entity_poly.pdbx_seq_one_letter_code
_entity_poly.pdbx_strand_id
1 'polypeptide(L)' 'FSSIFSQEMGVTFVEFLTGVRMEKAKELLMCSNLKTSEIGYEVGYKDSHYFGYLFKKTVGCTPKEYRAGSREGS' A
#
# COMPACT_ATOMS: atom_id res chain seq x y z
N PHE A 1 -9.90 19.31 10.99
CA PHE A 1 -8.71 19.38 10.18
C PHE A 1 -8.72 18.36 9.03
N SER A 2 -9.01 17.11 9.38
CA SER A 2 -9.08 16.07 8.36
C SER A 2 -10.13 16.35 7.30
N SER A 3 -11.29 16.87 7.71
CA SER A 3 -12.35 17.13 6.75
C SER A 3 -11.97 18.26 5.80
N ILE A 4 -11.25 19.26 6.29
CA ILE A 4 -10.78 20.32 5.42
C ILE A 4 -9.80 19.76 4.40
N PHE A 5 -8.90 18.92 4.87
CA PHE A 5 -7.92 18.29 3.99
C PHE A 5 -8.62 17.47 2.90
N SER A 6 -9.62 16.69 3.31
CA SER A 6 -10.34 15.85 2.36
C SER A 6 -11.05 16.68 1.30
N GLN A 7 -11.65 17.78 1.70
CA GLN A 7 -12.36 18.64 0.76
C GLN A 7 -11.40 19.24 -0.28
N GLU A 8 -10.26 19.70 0.18
CA GLU A 8 -9.30 20.32 -0.72
C GLU A 8 -8.65 19.32 -1.65
N MET A 9 -8.35 18.14 -1.14
CA MET A 9 -7.66 17.13 -1.93
C MET A 9 -8.59 16.30 -2.78
N GLY A 10 -9.88 16.34 -2.49
CA GLY A 10 -10.82 15.52 -3.23
C GLY A 10 -10.76 14.05 -2.90
N VAL A 11 -10.17 13.70 -1.75
CA VAL A 11 -10.08 12.32 -1.30
C VAL A 11 -10.63 12.21 0.10
N THR A 12 -11.09 11.01 0.46
CA THR A 12 -11.54 10.77 1.82
C THR A 12 -10.36 10.53 2.74
N PHE A 13 -10.62 10.63 4.04
CA PHE A 13 -9.59 10.31 5.01
C PHE A 13 -9.11 8.87 4.84
N VAL A 14 -10.04 7.95 4.59
CA VAL A 14 -9.69 6.54 4.40
C VAL A 14 -8.77 6.37 3.19
N GLU A 15 -9.09 7.05 2.10
CA GLU A 15 -8.25 6.95 0.90
C GLU A 15 -6.86 7.53 1.15
N PHE A 16 -6.80 8.62 1.88
CA PHE A 16 -5.52 9.21 2.22
C PHE A 16 -4.70 8.24 3.08
N LEU A 17 -5.33 7.66 4.09
CA LEU A 17 -4.66 6.73 4.98
C LEU A 17 -4.18 5.48 4.22
N THR A 18 -5.02 4.98 3.32
CA THR A 18 -4.63 3.84 2.48
C THR A 18 -3.39 4.16 1.67
N GLY A 19 -3.32 5.37 1.10
CA GLY A 19 -2.15 5.78 0.34
C GLY A 19 -0.89 5.78 1.20
N VAL A 20 -0.99 6.31 2.42
CA VAL A 20 0.15 6.32 3.34
C VAL A 20 0.59 4.90 3.67
N ARG A 21 -0.37 4.02 3.93
CA ARG A 21 -0.04 2.64 4.25
C ARG A 21 0.62 1.92 3.08
N MET A 22 0.13 2.18 1.86
CA MET A 22 0.71 1.56 0.68
C MET A 22 2.12 2.05 0.43
N GLU A 23 2.39 3.32 0.69
CA GLU A 23 3.75 3.85 0.55
C GLU A 23 4.69 3.15 1.53
N LYS A 24 4.24 2.95 2.76
CA LYS A 24 5.03 2.23 3.75
C LYS A 24 5.25 0.78 3.31
N ALA A 25 4.22 0.16 2.76
CA ALA A 25 4.34 -1.21 2.27
C ALA A 25 5.37 -1.30 1.15
N LYS A 26 5.37 -0.35 0.23
CA LYS A 26 6.36 -0.34 -0.84
C LYS A 26 7.76 -0.24 -0.27
N GLU A 27 7.94 0.61 0.72
CA GLU A 27 9.24 0.76 1.36
C GLU A 27 9.68 -0.56 1.99
N LEU A 28 8.80 -1.21 2.74
CA LEU A 28 9.12 -2.48 3.39
C LEU A 28 9.44 -3.57 2.37
N LEU A 29 8.72 -3.58 1.25
CA LEU A 29 8.98 -4.56 0.20
C LEU A 29 10.41 -4.42 -0.36
N MET A 30 10.87 -3.19 -0.50
CA MET A 30 12.16 -2.93 -1.11
C MET A 30 13.31 -2.91 -0.11
N CYS A 31 13.03 -2.58 1.14
CA CYS A 31 14.07 -2.39 2.15
C CYS A 31 14.17 -3.51 3.16
N SER A 32 13.27 -4.49 3.11
CA SER A 32 13.31 -5.60 4.07
C SER A 32 12.98 -6.90 3.36
N ASN A 33 13.17 -8.01 4.08
CA ASN A 33 12.87 -9.33 3.55
C ASN A 33 11.58 -9.90 4.13
N LEU A 34 10.74 -9.05 4.69
CA LEU A 34 9.47 -9.49 5.23
C LEU A 34 8.59 -10.07 4.14
N LYS A 35 7.81 -11.08 4.51
CA LYS A 35 6.84 -11.64 3.57
C LYS A 35 5.72 -10.66 3.35
N THR A 36 5.02 -10.80 2.22
CA THR A 36 3.91 -9.92 1.89
C THR A 36 2.89 -9.89 3.02
N SER A 37 2.56 -11.06 3.59
CA SER A 37 1.58 -11.11 4.67
C SER A 37 2.08 -10.36 5.90
N GLU A 38 3.37 -10.46 6.18
CA GLU A 38 3.95 -9.75 7.31
C GLU A 38 3.90 -8.23 7.09
N ILE A 39 4.18 -7.82 5.86
CA ILE A 39 4.15 -6.40 5.53
C ILE A 39 2.71 -5.86 5.66
N GLY A 40 1.74 -6.63 5.18
CA GLY A 40 0.35 -6.22 5.35
C GLY A 40 -0.02 -6.01 6.81
N TYR A 41 0.42 -6.92 7.66
CA TYR A 41 0.17 -6.79 9.08
C TYR A 41 0.88 -5.56 9.67
N GLU A 42 2.11 -5.32 9.25
CA GLU A 42 2.88 -4.18 9.74
C GLU A 42 2.25 -2.85 9.41
N VAL A 43 1.64 -2.75 8.23
CA VAL A 43 1.02 -1.49 7.85
C VAL A 43 -0.43 -1.38 8.32
N GLY A 44 -0.93 -2.38 9.06
CA GLY A 44 -2.20 -2.27 9.73
C GLY A 44 -3.33 -3.11 9.15
N TYR A 45 -3.03 -4.06 8.27
CA TYR A 45 -4.04 -4.95 7.70
C TYR A 45 -3.87 -6.34 8.24
N LYS A 46 -4.91 -6.87 8.89
CA LYS A 46 -4.85 -8.21 9.46
C LYS A 46 -4.99 -9.29 8.39
N ASP A 47 -5.71 -8.99 7.31
CA ASP A 47 -5.97 -9.94 6.25
C ASP A 47 -5.01 -9.67 5.10
N SER A 48 -4.09 -10.61 4.86
CA SER A 48 -3.08 -10.43 3.83
C SER A 48 -3.70 -10.43 2.43
N HIS A 49 -4.80 -11.15 2.23
CA HIS A 49 -5.49 -11.13 0.95
C HIS A 49 -6.07 -9.74 0.67
N TYR A 50 -6.67 -9.15 1.67
CA TYR A 50 -7.21 -7.81 1.53
C TYR A 50 -6.09 -6.80 1.26
N PHE A 51 -4.99 -6.94 1.97
CA PHE A 51 -3.84 -6.08 1.75
C PHE A 51 -3.33 -6.21 0.31
N GLY A 52 -3.20 -7.43 -0.18
CA GLY A 52 -2.75 -7.66 -1.55
C GLY A 52 -3.69 -7.03 -2.57
N TYR A 53 -4.98 -7.17 -2.33
CA TYR A 53 -5.99 -6.57 -3.20
C TYR A 53 -5.84 -5.05 -3.23
N LEU A 54 -5.74 -4.44 -2.04
CA LEU A 54 -5.60 -2.99 -1.97
C LEU A 54 -4.30 -2.52 -2.60
N PHE A 55 -3.23 -3.24 -2.37
CA PHE A 55 -1.94 -2.89 -2.94
C PHE A 55 -2.01 -2.89 -4.46
N LYS A 56 -2.57 -3.96 -5.03
CA LYS A 56 -2.69 -4.05 -6.47
C LYS A 56 -3.59 -2.94 -7.02
N LYS A 57 -4.67 -2.66 -6.32
CA LYS A 57 -5.60 -1.62 -6.76
C LYS A 57 -4.96 -0.24 -6.71
N THR A 58 -4.18 0.02 -5.66
CA THR A 58 -3.59 1.34 -5.44
C THR A 58 -2.30 1.52 -6.21
N VAL A 59 -1.45 0.52 -6.22
CA VAL A 59 -0.11 0.63 -6.82
C VAL A 59 -0.11 0.19 -8.28
N GLY A 60 -0.96 -0.77 -8.64
CA GLY A 60 -1.06 -1.23 -10.01
C GLY A 60 -0.47 -2.62 -10.24
N CYS A 61 0.19 -3.18 -9.25
CA CYS A 61 0.72 -4.54 -9.33
C CYS A 61 0.70 -5.17 -7.95
N THR A 62 0.85 -6.49 -7.90
CA THR A 62 0.84 -7.18 -6.62
C THR A 62 2.11 -6.86 -5.85
N PRO A 63 2.08 -7.01 -4.52
CA PRO A 63 3.29 -6.82 -3.72
C PRO A 63 4.45 -7.70 -4.18
N LYS A 64 4.14 -8.93 -4.57
CA LYS A 64 5.16 -9.85 -5.05
C LYS A 64 5.80 -9.33 -6.34
N GLU A 65 4.97 -8.86 -7.26
CA GLU A 65 5.45 -8.30 -8.50
C GLU A 65 6.29 -7.05 -8.26
N TYR A 66 5.84 -6.24 -7.33
CA TYR A 66 6.55 -5.02 -7.00
C TYR A 66 7.95 -5.34 -6.47
N ARG A 67 8.03 -6.31 -5.56
CA ARG A 67 9.33 -6.71 -4.99
C ARG A 67 10.24 -7.29 -6.05
N ALA A 68 9.68 -8.01 -7.00
CA ALA A 68 10.47 -8.58 -8.08
C ALA A 68 11.03 -7.53 -9.02
N GLY A 69 10.60 -6.28 -8.88
CA GLY A 69 11.09 -5.19 -9.69
C GLY A 69 10.49 -5.18 -11.07
N SER A 70 9.37 -5.81 -11.19
CA SER A 70 8.73 -5.85 -12.50
C SER A 70 8.18 -4.50 -12.90
N ARG A 71 8.69 -3.74 -12.57
CA ARG A 71 8.38 -2.68 -13.00
C ARG A 71 8.73 -2.29 -14.10
N GLU A 72 9.16 -2.93 -14.23
CA GLU A 72 9.37 -2.68 -15.07
C GLU A 72 9.02 -2.42 -15.91
N GLY A 73 8.85 -2.61 -15.75
CA GLY A 73 8.59 -2.32 -16.57
C GLY A 73 8.63 -1.64 -16.89
N SER A 74 9.05 -1.59 -16.35
CA SER A 74 9.07 -1.01 -16.54
C SER A 74 9.07 -0.60 -16.64
#